data_4fb65f0d28298791ec236707748dc718
#
_entry.id   4fb65f0d28298791ec236707748dc718
#
_cell.length_a   1.000
_cell.length_b   1.000
_cell.length_c   1.000
_cell.angle_alpha   90.00
_cell.angle_beta   90.00
_cell.angle_gamma   90.00
#
_symmetry.space_group_name_H-M   'P 1'
#
loop_
_entity.id
_entity.type
_entity.pdbx_description
1 polymer ?
#
loop_
_entity_poly.entity_id
_entity_poly.type
_entity_poly.pdbx_seq_one_letter_code
_entity_poly.pdbx_strand_id
1 'polypeptide(L)'
;IKANPSTIRISTSRVGNHSVAVYIADNGPGMSETVRSHLFDPFFTTKPIGKGTGLGLSISYQIVTDKHRGKLECHSAPGEGAEFMIEIPIRQDRSESID
;
A
#
# COMPACT_ATOMS: atom_id res chain seq x y z
N ILE A 1 26.04 17.43 -2.02
CA ILE A 1 25.09 17.31 -2.22
C ILE A 1 24.09 17.27 -1.31
N LYS A 2 23.19 17.65 -1.40
CA LYS A 2 22.25 17.74 -0.58
C LYS A 2 21.12 17.07 -0.98
N ALA A 3 20.77 16.09 -0.51
CA ALA A 3 19.60 15.40 -0.80
C ALA A 3 18.41 16.12 -0.22
N ASN A 4 17.27 15.89 -0.80
CA ASN A 4 16.06 16.43 -0.25
C ASN A 4 15.78 15.71 1.05
N PRO A 5 15.19 16.36 2.03
CA PRO A 5 14.80 15.68 3.25
C PRO A 5 13.80 14.57 2.93
N SER A 6 13.87 13.50 3.67
CA SER A 6 12.88 12.45 3.55
C SER A 6 11.52 12.99 4.02
N THR A 7 10.51 12.79 3.22
CA THR A 7 9.19 13.29 3.54
C THR A 7 8.17 12.18 3.34
N ILE A 8 7.27 12.05 4.28
CA ILE A 8 6.13 11.17 4.15
C ILE A 8 4.91 12.02 4.32
N ARG A 9 3.99 11.94 3.35
CA ARG A 9 2.77 12.72 3.42
C ARG A 9 1.62 11.75 3.54
N ILE A 10 0.73 12.00 4.48
CA ILE A 10 -0.43 11.16 4.69
C ILE A 10 -1.65 12.03 4.51
N SER A 11 -2.58 11.59 3.67
CA SER A 11 -3.81 12.32 3.48
C SER A 11 -4.97 11.33 3.41
N THR A 12 -6.17 11.83 3.65
CA THR A 12 -7.35 10.99 3.59
C THR A 12 -8.41 11.70 2.78
N SER A 13 -9.28 10.92 2.18
CA SER A 13 -10.41 11.51 1.47
C SER A 13 -11.56 10.52 1.48
N ARG A 14 -12.76 11.06 1.26
CA ARG A 14 -13.93 10.24 1.14
C ARG A 14 -14.05 9.83 -0.31
N VAL A 15 -14.42 8.60 -0.56
CA VAL A 15 -14.60 8.09 -1.91
C VAL A 15 -16.06 7.73 -2.04
N GLY A 16 -16.81 8.56 -2.75
CA GLY A 16 -18.24 8.37 -2.86
C GLY A 16 -18.90 8.47 -1.50
N ASN A 17 -19.94 7.70 -1.31
CA ASN A 17 -20.68 7.72 -0.07
C ASN A 17 -20.38 6.56 0.85
N HIS A 18 -19.56 5.64 0.40
CA HIS A 18 -19.41 4.37 1.11
C HIS A 18 -17.99 4.01 1.50
N SER A 19 -17.01 4.77 1.07
CA SER A 19 -15.61 4.40 1.31
C SER A 19 -14.78 5.60 1.70
N VAL A 20 -13.64 5.31 2.32
CA VAL A 20 -12.63 6.33 2.58
C VAL A 20 -11.31 5.79 2.04
N ALA A 21 -10.46 6.70 1.63
CA ALA A 21 -9.14 6.33 1.14
C ALA A 21 -8.08 7.03 1.97
N VAL A 22 -6.99 6.31 2.23
CA VAL A 22 -5.83 6.86 2.90
C VAL A 22 -4.69 6.78 1.90
N TYR A 23 -3.99 7.89 1.72
CA TYR A 23 -2.86 7.96 0.81
C TYR A 23 -1.61 8.19 1.63
N ILE A 24 -0.60 7.36 1.41
CA ILE A 24 0.68 7.48 2.09
C ILE A 24 1.73 7.61 1.01
N ALA A 25 2.33 8.76 0.90
CA ALA A 25 3.28 9.05 -0.15
C ALA A 25 4.64 9.41 0.41
N ASP A 26 5.69 9.01 -0.28
CA ASP A 26 7.03 9.40 0.10
C ASP A 26 7.76 10.00 -1.10
N ASN A 27 8.89 10.65 -0.84
CA ASN A 27 9.69 11.25 -1.88
C ASN A 27 10.98 10.47 -2.12
N GLY A 28 10.93 9.16 -1.92
CA GLY A 28 12.10 8.31 -2.13
C GLY A 28 12.38 8.05 -3.60
N PRO A 29 13.21 7.08 -3.89
CA PRO A 29 13.63 6.81 -5.27
C PRO A 29 12.56 6.16 -6.14
N GLY A 30 11.50 5.69 -5.54
CA GLY A 30 10.46 5.02 -6.31
C GLY A 30 10.86 3.61 -6.71
N MET A 31 10.08 3.03 -7.60
CA MET A 31 10.25 1.65 -7.99
C MET A 31 10.08 1.49 -9.48
N SER A 32 10.78 0.50 -10.04
CA SER A 32 10.56 0.14 -11.43
C SER A 32 9.22 -0.57 -11.56
N GLU A 33 8.74 -0.70 -12.78
CA GLU A 33 7.48 -1.39 -13.01
C GLU A 33 7.61 -2.87 -12.61
N THR A 34 8.77 -3.47 -12.83
CA THR A 34 8.98 -4.86 -12.44
C THR A 34 8.81 -5.02 -10.93
N VAL A 35 9.42 -4.15 -10.14
CA VAL A 35 9.29 -4.23 -8.69
C VAL A 35 7.85 -3.94 -8.28
N ARG A 36 7.27 -2.88 -8.85
CA ARG A 36 5.92 -2.49 -8.46
C ARG A 36 4.90 -3.57 -8.75
N SER A 37 5.06 -4.27 -9.87
CA SER A 37 4.09 -5.29 -10.25
C SER A 37 4.14 -6.54 -9.37
N HIS A 38 5.24 -6.75 -8.63
CA HIS A 38 5.35 -7.91 -7.75
C HIS A 38 5.31 -7.53 -6.27
N LEU A 39 5.02 -6.27 -5.99
CA LEU A 39 5.19 -5.74 -4.65
C LEU A 39 4.39 -6.47 -3.58
N PHE A 40 3.22 -6.95 -3.93
CA PHE A 40 2.37 -7.64 -2.96
C PHE A 40 2.45 -9.16 -3.05
N ASP A 41 3.36 -9.66 -3.86
CA ASP A 41 3.53 -11.11 -3.96
C ASP A 41 4.20 -11.63 -2.70
N PRO A 42 3.79 -12.78 -2.20
CA PRO A 42 4.44 -13.34 -1.02
C PRO A 42 5.92 -13.59 -1.29
N PHE A 43 6.72 -13.29 -0.28
CA PHE A 43 8.17 -13.50 -0.29
C PHE A 43 8.95 -12.62 -1.27
N PHE A 44 8.28 -11.72 -1.99
CA PHE A 44 9.02 -10.82 -2.85
C PHE A 44 9.68 -9.74 -1.98
N THR A 45 10.95 -9.47 -2.18
CA THR A 45 11.64 -8.41 -1.48
C THR A 45 12.85 -7.99 -2.31
N THR A 46 13.19 -6.70 -2.25
CA THR A 46 14.39 -6.19 -2.86
C THR A 46 15.55 -6.15 -1.87
N LYS A 47 15.32 -6.54 -0.62
CA LYS A 47 16.39 -6.55 0.38
C LYS A 47 17.27 -7.76 0.17
N PRO A 48 18.55 -7.68 0.57
CA PRO A 48 19.43 -8.83 0.46
C PRO A 48 18.88 -10.03 1.22
N ILE A 49 19.35 -11.19 0.82
CA ILE A 49 18.96 -12.43 1.47
C ILE A 49 19.22 -12.32 2.96
N GLY A 50 18.26 -12.70 3.76
CA GLY A 50 18.36 -12.63 5.22
C GLY A 50 17.98 -11.30 5.83
N LYS A 51 17.67 -10.31 5.00
CA LYS A 51 17.34 -8.98 5.52
C LYS A 51 15.84 -8.69 5.49
N GLY A 52 15.06 -9.51 4.90
CA GLY A 52 13.62 -9.34 4.90
C GLY A 52 12.94 -10.62 4.47
N THR A 53 11.71 -10.81 4.90
CA THR A 53 10.98 -12.03 4.59
C THR A 53 10.17 -11.93 3.32
N GLY A 54 9.87 -10.71 2.87
CA GLY A 54 9.00 -10.54 1.73
C GLY A 54 7.54 -10.78 2.04
N LEU A 55 7.17 -10.85 3.32
CA LEU A 55 5.78 -11.11 3.67
C LEU A 55 4.99 -9.90 4.11
N GLY A 56 5.67 -8.82 4.49
CA GLY A 56 4.97 -7.68 5.08
C GLY A 56 3.87 -7.11 4.21
N LEU A 57 4.18 -6.79 2.97
CA LEU A 57 3.19 -6.17 2.10
C LEU A 57 2.14 -7.15 1.62
N SER A 58 2.48 -8.43 1.46
CA SER A 58 1.47 -9.40 1.06
C SER A 58 0.46 -9.61 2.19
N ILE A 59 0.91 -9.59 3.43
CA ILE A 59 0.01 -9.71 4.56
C ILE A 59 -0.87 -8.46 4.66
N SER A 60 -0.29 -7.27 4.45
CA SER A 60 -1.07 -6.05 4.46
C SER A 60 -2.13 -6.07 3.36
N TYR A 61 -1.76 -6.55 2.19
CA TYR A 61 -2.70 -6.63 1.08
C TYR A 61 -3.87 -7.55 1.44
N GLN A 62 -3.59 -8.68 2.06
CA GLN A 62 -4.65 -9.60 2.45
C GLN A 62 -5.54 -9.01 3.54
N ILE A 63 -4.97 -8.29 4.48
CA ILE A 63 -5.77 -7.67 5.52
C ILE A 63 -6.72 -6.65 4.93
N VAL A 64 -6.22 -5.80 4.04
CA VAL A 64 -7.07 -4.77 3.45
C VAL A 64 -8.12 -5.38 2.54
N THR A 65 -7.74 -6.30 1.66
CA THR A 65 -8.67 -6.78 0.64
C THR A 65 -9.60 -7.85 1.16
N ASP A 66 -9.08 -8.79 1.95
CA ASP A 66 -9.90 -9.91 2.39
C ASP A 66 -10.67 -9.62 3.67
N LYS A 67 -10.01 -8.98 4.62
CA LYS A 67 -10.67 -8.77 5.90
C LYS A 67 -11.50 -7.49 5.94
N HIS A 68 -11.11 -6.48 5.19
CA HIS A 68 -11.81 -5.21 5.21
C HIS A 68 -12.50 -4.90 3.89
N ARG A 69 -12.40 -5.81 2.92
CA ARG A 69 -13.06 -5.65 1.62
C ARG A 69 -12.66 -4.38 0.92
N GLY A 70 -11.42 -4.00 1.07
CA GLY A 70 -10.92 -2.77 0.49
C GLY A 70 -9.98 -3.02 -0.67
N LYS A 71 -9.24 -1.98 -1.01
CA LYS A 71 -8.25 -2.02 -2.05
C LYS A 71 -6.95 -1.49 -1.51
N LEU A 72 -5.84 -2.05 -1.96
CA LEU A 72 -4.52 -1.55 -1.64
C LEU A 72 -3.76 -1.48 -2.95
N GLU A 73 -3.30 -0.30 -3.31
CA GLU A 73 -2.60 -0.07 -4.55
C GLU A 73 -1.33 0.70 -4.29
N CYS A 74 -0.36 0.57 -5.18
CA CYS A 74 0.86 1.34 -5.11
C CYS A 74 1.11 1.99 -6.44
N HIS A 75 1.36 3.29 -6.43
CA HIS A 75 1.70 4.05 -7.61
C HIS A 75 3.13 4.55 -7.42
N SER A 76 4.01 4.22 -8.33
CA SER A 76 5.40 4.58 -8.22
C SER A 76 6.08 4.51 -9.57
N ALA A 77 7.14 5.29 -9.74
CA ALA A 77 8.00 5.22 -10.89
C ALA A 77 9.40 5.63 -10.43
N PRO A 78 10.44 5.23 -11.14
CA PRO A 78 11.79 5.60 -10.73
C PRO A 78 11.93 7.11 -10.62
N GLY A 79 12.47 7.56 -9.51
CA GLY A 79 12.67 8.98 -9.25
C GLY A 79 11.47 9.75 -8.81
N GLU A 80 10.31 9.08 -8.68
CA GLU A 80 9.06 9.76 -8.38
C GLU A 80 8.48 9.42 -7.03
N GLY A 81 9.25 8.73 -6.20
CA GLY A 81 8.72 8.31 -4.91
C GLY A 81 7.71 7.19 -5.05
N ALA A 82 6.94 6.99 -4.03
CA ALA A 82 5.91 5.96 -4.04
C ALA A 82 4.70 6.46 -3.26
N GLU A 83 3.52 6.05 -3.71
CA GLU A 83 2.30 6.38 -3.01
C GLU A 83 1.48 5.11 -2.86
N PHE A 84 1.11 4.81 -1.64
CA PHE A 84 0.22 3.68 -1.36
C PHE A 84 -1.17 4.24 -1.11
N MET A 85 -2.18 3.62 -1.69
CA MET A 85 -3.56 4.01 -1.49
C MET A 85 -4.28 2.85 -0.86
N ILE A 86 -4.93 3.10 0.27
CA ILE A 86 -5.73 2.11 0.97
C ILE A 86 -7.16 2.62 0.97
N GLU A 87 -8.05 1.90 0.34
CA GLU A 87 -9.45 2.29 0.32
C GLU A 87 -10.26 1.24 1.04
N ILE A 88 -11.06 1.64 2.00
CA ILE A 88 -11.88 0.70 2.74
C ILE A 88 -13.30 1.24 2.85
N PRO A 89 -14.29 0.35 2.92
CA PRO A 89 -15.67 0.77 3.13
C PRO A 89 -15.83 1.42 4.50
N ILE A 90 -16.62 2.48 4.56
CA ILE A 90 -16.90 3.14 5.82
C ILE A 90 -17.59 2.18 6.77
N ARG A 91 -18.45 1.30 6.22
CA ARG A 91 -19.18 0.41 7.02
C ARG A 91 -18.90 -0.97 6.58
N GLN A 92 -18.51 -1.86 7.47
CA GLN A 92 -18.31 -3.25 7.14
C GLN A 92 -19.65 -3.94 7.15
N ASP A 93 -19.88 -4.84 6.19
CA ASP A 93 -21.13 -5.54 6.11
C ASP A 93 -21.18 -6.61 7.18
N ARG A 94 -22.07 -6.42 8.13
CA ARG A 94 -22.11 -7.34 9.23
C ARG A 94 -22.91 -8.59 8.95
N SER A 95 -23.67 -8.61 7.91
CA SER A 95 -24.45 -9.78 7.60
C SER A 95 -23.58 -10.97 7.30
N GLU A 96 -22.34 -10.69 6.92
CA GLU A 96 -21.48 -11.77 6.62
C GLU A 96 -20.78 -12.30 7.80
N SER A 97 -20.79 -11.62 8.87
CA SER A 97 -20.11 -12.10 10.04
C SER A 97 -21.00 -12.85 10.93
N ILE A 98 -22.22 -13.09 10.48
CA ILE A 98 -23.10 -13.64 11.26
C ILE A 98 -22.96 -14.82 11.40
N ASP A 99 -22.88 -15.12 11.49
CA ASP A 99 -22.83 -16.07 11.44
C ASP A 99 -22.48 -16.57 11.78
#